data_f6a6b4929a7896f4ab2712e4a716a024
#
_entry.id   f6a6b4929a7896f4ab2712e4a716a024
#
_cell.length_a   1.000
_cell.length_b   1.000
_cell.length_c   1.000
_cell.angle_alpha   90.00
_cell.angle_beta   90.00
_cell.angle_gamma   90.00
#
_symmetry.space_group_name_H-M   'P 1'
#
loop_
_entity.id
_entity.type
_entity.pdbx_description
1 polymer ?
#
loop_
_entity_poly.entity_id
_entity_poly.type
_entity_poly.pdbx_seq_one_letter_code
_entity_poly.pdbx_strand_id
1 'polypeptide(L)'
;MSIAARITPHLPYLRRFGRALTGSQESGDAYVVAVLESYIAEPDSFPIDEEPRVALYKGFLKIWNSVDLNLAASDATADNTAQKNLDSITALPRQAFLLTSVEGFTPAQTARVLGQATDVVSQLLQQAGREIAEHVATDVLIIEDEPLIAMDLENLVQDLGHRVVGIARTHKEAIEAAQLKRPGLILADIQLADGSSGLEAVNEILVGFEVPIIFITAFPERLLTGARAEPTFLLTKPFDTNMVRALISQALFFGTRATAPGQSYAASRHART
;
A
#
# COMPACT_ATOMS: atom_id res chain seq x y z
N MET A 1 -1.24 24.63 -26.04
CA MET A 1 -0.18 23.98 -25.26
C MET A 1 0.14 22.65 -25.94
N SER A 2 1.43 22.33 -26.19
CA SER A 2 1.81 21.08 -26.88
C SER A 2 1.49 19.85 -26.05
N ILE A 3 1.27 18.69 -26.69
CA ILE A 3 1.06 17.41 -26.00
C ILE A 3 2.22 17.15 -25.03
N ALA A 4 3.46 17.36 -25.48
CA ALA A 4 4.66 17.18 -24.65
C ALA A 4 4.60 17.99 -23.33
N ALA A 5 4.22 19.27 -23.40
CA ALA A 5 4.09 20.10 -22.20
C ALA A 5 2.99 19.63 -21.23
N ARG A 6 1.95 18.96 -21.75
CA ARG A 6 0.83 18.44 -20.95
C ARG A 6 1.21 17.14 -20.22
N ILE A 7 2.02 16.26 -20.86
CA ILE A 7 2.33 14.92 -20.32
C ILE A 7 3.62 14.87 -19.51
N THR A 8 4.61 15.74 -19.79
CA THR A 8 5.92 15.74 -19.10
C THR A 8 5.83 15.68 -17.57
N PRO A 9 4.93 16.43 -16.88
CA PRO A 9 4.84 16.36 -15.41
C PRO A 9 4.41 14.98 -14.89
N HIS A 10 3.78 14.15 -15.72
CA HIS A 10 3.26 12.84 -15.33
C HIS A 10 4.20 11.68 -15.65
N LEU A 11 5.27 11.90 -16.42
CA LEU A 11 6.20 10.85 -16.85
C LEU A 11 6.93 10.14 -15.69
N PRO A 12 7.41 10.83 -14.64
CA PRO A 12 8.05 10.15 -13.51
C PRO A 12 7.10 9.15 -12.81
N TYR A 13 5.82 9.51 -12.69
CA TYR A 13 4.78 8.67 -12.09
C TYR A 13 4.42 7.50 -13.02
N LEU A 14 4.30 7.72 -14.32
CA LEU A 14 4.06 6.65 -15.29
C LEU A 14 5.20 5.62 -15.31
N ARG A 15 6.46 6.06 -15.19
CA ARG A 15 7.61 5.17 -15.07
C ARG A 15 7.52 4.32 -13.80
N ARG A 16 7.14 4.93 -12.66
CA ARG A 16 6.90 4.21 -11.41
C ARG A 16 5.80 3.15 -11.58
N PHE A 17 4.67 3.52 -12.18
CA PHE A 17 3.57 2.61 -12.48
C PHE A 17 4.01 1.46 -13.39
N GLY A 18 4.74 1.77 -14.47
CA GLY A 18 5.28 0.76 -15.39
C GLY A 18 6.16 -0.26 -14.67
N ARG A 19 7.06 0.20 -13.79
CA ARG A 19 7.91 -0.68 -12.97
C ARG A 19 7.11 -1.55 -12.01
N ALA A 20 6.10 -0.97 -11.34
CA ALA A 20 5.23 -1.71 -10.43
C ALA A 20 4.41 -2.77 -11.18
N LEU A 21 4.01 -2.48 -12.43
CA LEU A 21 3.22 -3.42 -13.25
C LEU A 21 4.06 -4.53 -13.84
N THR A 22 5.30 -4.23 -14.28
CA THR A 22 6.20 -5.18 -14.97
C THR A 22 7.16 -5.91 -14.03
N GLY A 23 7.35 -5.42 -12.80
CA GLY A 23 8.38 -5.91 -11.87
C GLY A 23 9.82 -5.53 -12.25
N SER A 24 10.04 -4.82 -13.35
CA SER A 24 11.35 -4.49 -13.90
C SER A 24 11.40 -3.01 -14.32
N GLN A 25 12.51 -2.35 -13.97
CA GLN A 25 12.74 -0.98 -14.44
C GLN A 25 12.89 -0.92 -15.96
N GLU A 26 13.67 -1.82 -16.52
CA GLU A 26 13.95 -1.88 -17.95
C GLU A 26 12.67 -2.09 -18.75
N SER A 27 11.87 -3.09 -18.38
CA SER A 27 10.59 -3.36 -19.02
C SER A 27 9.59 -2.22 -18.84
N GLY A 28 9.47 -1.67 -17.62
CA GLY A 28 8.57 -0.55 -17.35
C GLY A 28 8.92 0.70 -18.15
N ASP A 29 10.20 1.05 -18.24
CA ASP A 29 10.69 2.19 -19.02
C ASP A 29 10.51 1.96 -20.53
N ALA A 30 10.66 0.72 -21.04
CA ALA A 30 10.42 0.38 -22.44
C ALA A 30 8.96 0.62 -22.86
N TYR A 31 7.99 0.23 -22.02
CA TYR A 31 6.57 0.53 -22.26
C TYR A 31 6.28 2.03 -22.28
N VAL A 32 6.92 2.81 -21.40
CA VAL A 32 6.78 4.27 -21.40
C VAL A 32 7.30 4.86 -22.70
N VAL A 33 8.46 4.40 -23.17
CA VAL A 33 9.02 4.83 -24.46
C VAL A 33 8.06 4.49 -25.60
N ALA A 34 7.54 3.27 -25.66
CA ALA A 34 6.58 2.85 -26.69
C ALA A 34 5.32 3.74 -26.73
N VAL A 35 4.80 4.15 -25.57
CA VAL A 35 3.66 5.09 -25.49
C VAL A 35 4.03 6.44 -26.08
N LEU A 36 5.20 6.98 -25.74
CA LEU A 36 5.64 8.28 -26.24
C LEU A 36 5.88 8.24 -27.76
N GLU A 37 6.50 7.18 -28.26
CA GLU A 37 6.72 6.96 -29.69
C GLU A 37 5.40 6.87 -30.46
N SER A 38 4.37 6.19 -29.89
CA SER A 38 3.06 6.10 -30.51
C SER A 38 2.40 7.48 -30.67
N TYR A 39 2.53 8.36 -29.67
CA TYR A 39 1.97 9.72 -29.75
C TYR A 39 2.84 10.67 -30.60
N ILE A 40 4.11 10.38 -30.80
CA ILE A 40 4.96 11.12 -31.75
C ILE A 40 4.61 10.72 -33.18
N ALA A 41 4.39 9.42 -33.44
CA ALA A 41 4.03 8.90 -34.75
C ALA A 41 2.63 9.34 -35.18
N GLU A 42 1.67 9.34 -34.26
CA GLU A 42 0.27 9.69 -34.49
C GLU A 42 -0.22 10.70 -33.44
N PRO A 43 0.13 12.01 -33.55
CA PRO A 43 -0.24 13.02 -32.55
C PRO A 43 -1.76 13.16 -32.36
N ASP A 44 -2.55 12.94 -33.40
CA ASP A 44 -4.00 13.01 -33.35
C ASP A 44 -4.65 11.85 -32.56
N SER A 45 -3.89 10.81 -32.26
CA SER A 45 -4.33 9.70 -31.42
C SER A 45 -4.38 10.05 -29.93
N PHE A 46 -3.71 11.14 -29.51
CA PHE A 46 -3.76 11.61 -28.12
C PHE A 46 -5.11 12.27 -27.83
N PRO A 47 -5.92 11.79 -26.86
CA PRO A 47 -7.23 12.34 -26.56
C PRO A 47 -7.09 13.71 -25.86
N ILE A 48 -7.13 14.78 -26.67
CA ILE A 48 -6.84 16.15 -26.22
C ILE A 48 -7.86 16.68 -25.21
N ASP A 49 -9.09 16.17 -25.26
CA ASP A 49 -10.21 16.54 -24.39
C ASP A 49 -10.18 15.77 -23.05
N GLU A 50 -9.35 14.74 -22.94
CA GLU A 50 -9.17 13.97 -21.71
C GLU A 50 -8.15 14.67 -20.78
N GLU A 51 -8.28 14.42 -19.49
CA GLU A 51 -7.25 14.79 -18.52
C GLU A 51 -5.91 14.16 -18.93
N PRO A 52 -4.81 14.94 -19.07
CA PRO A 52 -3.54 14.44 -19.63
C PRO A 52 -3.00 13.21 -18.92
N ARG A 53 -3.16 13.14 -17.59
CA ARG A 53 -2.75 12.01 -16.79
C ARG A 53 -3.57 10.76 -17.13
N VAL A 54 -4.89 10.88 -17.21
CA VAL A 54 -5.79 9.76 -17.58
C VAL A 54 -5.47 9.28 -19.00
N ALA A 55 -5.34 10.20 -19.97
CA ALA A 55 -4.98 9.88 -21.34
C ALA A 55 -3.67 9.09 -21.46
N LEU A 56 -2.66 9.53 -20.71
CA LEU A 56 -1.32 8.92 -20.72
C LEU A 56 -1.34 7.49 -20.17
N TYR A 57 -2.00 7.25 -19.03
CA TYR A 57 -2.11 5.92 -18.43
C TYR A 57 -3.01 4.99 -19.25
N LYS A 58 -4.07 5.52 -19.87
CA LYS A 58 -4.90 4.76 -20.82
C LYS A 58 -4.10 4.29 -22.04
N GLY A 59 -3.26 5.16 -22.61
CA GLY A 59 -2.34 4.79 -23.69
C GLY A 59 -1.34 3.72 -23.27
N PHE A 60 -0.78 3.83 -22.08
CA PHE A 60 0.13 2.84 -21.53
C PHE A 60 -0.53 1.46 -21.41
N LEU A 61 -1.71 1.38 -20.80
CA LEU A 61 -2.41 0.10 -20.63
C LEU A 61 -2.93 -0.47 -21.95
N LYS A 62 -3.23 0.38 -22.95
CA LYS A 62 -3.58 -0.09 -24.29
C LYS A 62 -2.40 -0.85 -24.91
N ILE A 63 -1.19 -0.31 -24.84
CA ILE A 63 0.03 -0.98 -25.34
C ILE A 63 0.33 -2.21 -24.49
N TRP A 64 0.33 -2.08 -23.16
CA TRP A 64 0.56 -3.19 -22.24
C TRP A 64 -0.34 -4.41 -22.54
N ASN A 65 -1.65 -4.18 -22.68
CA ASN A 65 -2.63 -5.24 -22.93
C ASN A 65 -2.59 -5.79 -24.38
N SER A 66 -1.96 -5.07 -25.33
CA SER A 66 -1.84 -5.50 -26.72
C SER A 66 -0.63 -6.38 -27.02
N VAL A 67 0.33 -6.41 -26.11
CA VAL A 67 1.59 -7.17 -26.29
C VAL A 67 1.57 -8.41 -25.40
N ASP A 68 1.59 -9.60 -26.02
CA ASP A 68 1.70 -10.90 -25.33
C ASP A 68 3.04 -11.11 -24.59
N LEU A 69 3.87 -10.08 -24.45
CA LEU A 69 5.16 -10.09 -23.76
C LEU A 69 5.09 -10.23 -22.24
N ASN A 70 3.88 -10.26 -21.67
CA ASN A 70 3.66 -10.42 -20.23
C ASN A 70 4.13 -11.76 -19.67
N LEU A 71 4.54 -12.71 -20.53
CA LEU A 71 4.91 -14.08 -20.15
C LEU A 71 6.41 -14.27 -19.85
N ALA A 72 7.28 -13.31 -20.07
CA ALA A 72 8.73 -13.51 -20.03
C ALA A 72 9.50 -12.74 -18.92
N ALA A 73 8.84 -12.02 -18.04
CA ALA A 73 9.51 -11.12 -17.07
C ALA A 73 9.62 -11.70 -15.65
N SER A 74 9.98 -12.98 -15.49
CA SER A 74 10.12 -13.58 -14.15
C SER A 74 11.56 -13.87 -13.71
N ASP A 75 12.56 -13.15 -14.22
CA ASP A 75 13.96 -13.25 -13.76
C ASP A 75 14.41 -12.02 -12.96
N ALA A 76 13.59 -11.56 -12.00
CA ALA A 76 14.02 -10.53 -11.09
C ALA A 76 14.47 -11.16 -9.75
N THR A 77 15.77 -11.18 -9.54
CA THR A 77 16.46 -11.58 -8.29
C THR A 77 16.30 -10.56 -7.16
N ALA A 78 15.17 -9.86 -7.08
CA ALA A 78 14.89 -8.97 -5.98
C ALA A 78 13.97 -9.66 -4.97
N ASP A 79 14.47 -9.85 -3.77
CA ASP A 79 13.72 -10.35 -2.60
C ASP A 79 12.74 -9.27 -2.10
N ASN A 80 11.86 -8.82 -3.01
CA ASN A 80 10.89 -7.77 -2.76
C ASN A 80 9.50 -8.40 -2.52
N THR A 81 9.08 -8.45 -1.27
CA THR A 81 7.77 -8.95 -0.86
C THR A 81 6.62 -8.26 -1.60
N ALA A 82 6.73 -6.94 -1.84
CA ALA A 82 5.71 -6.20 -2.58
C ALA A 82 5.55 -6.69 -4.02
N GLN A 83 6.65 -7.06 -4.70
CA GLN A 83 6.60 -7.60 -6.06
C GLN A 83 5.95 -8.99 -6.09
N LYS A 84 6.31 -9.88 -5.15
CA LYS A 84 5.69 -11.21 -5.03
C LYS A 84 4.19 -11.11 -4.79
N ASN A 85 3.76 -10.17 -3.96
CA ASN A 85 2.34 -9.93 -3.69
C ASN A 85 1.62 -9.39 -4.94
N LEU A 86 2.26 -8.50 -5.72
CA LEU A 86 1.71 -8.03 -6.99
C LEU A 86 1.52 -9.16 -8.00
N ASP A 87 2.49 -10.05 -8.11
CA ASP A 87 2.45 -11.16 -9.07
C ASP A 87 1.36 -12.19 -8.72
N SER A 88 0.89 -12.20 -7.46
CA SER A 88 -0.22 -13.05 -7.02
C SER A 88 -1.59 -12.53 -7.43
N ILE A 89 -1.71 -11.27 -7.85
CA ILE A 89 -2.98 -10.65 -8.23
C ILE A 89 -3.23 -10.84 -9.73
N THR A 90 -4.46 -11.19 -10.11
CA THR A 90 -4.85 -11.26 -11.52
C THR A 90 -4.73 -9.90 -12.23
N ALA A 91 -4.52 -9.92 -13.55
CA ALA A 91 -4.05 -8.76 -14.30
C ALA A 91 -4.91 -7.49 -14.13
N LEU A 92 -6.23 -7.60 -14.27
CA LEU A 92 -7.11 -6.42 -14.24
C LEU A 92 -7.32 -5.88 -12.81
N PRO A 93 -7.56 -6.70 -11.77
CA PRO A 93 -7.51 -6.28 -10.37
C PRO A 93 -6.19 -5.60 -9.98
N ARG A 94 -5.04 -6.12 -10.45
CA ARG A 94 -3.72 -5.52 -10.20
C ARG A 94 -3.61 -4.12 -10.80
N GLN A 95 -4.07 -3.93 -12.04
CA GLN A 95 -4.09 -2.63 -12.68
C GLN A 95 -4.97 -1.63 -11.90
N ALA A 96 -6.19 -2.04 -11.52
CA ALA A 96 -7.09 -1.21 -10.72
C ALA A 96 -6.46 -0.82 -9.37
N PHE A 97 -5.84 -1.78 -8.68
CA PHE A 97 -5.17 -1.57 -7.40
C PHE A 97 -4.00 -0.58 -7.52
N LEU A 98 -3.12 -0.77 -8.50
CA LEU A 98 -1.98 0.14 -8.71
C LEU A 98 -2.42 1.55 -9.05
N LEU A 99 -3.43 1.72 -9.91
CA LEU A 99 -3.96 3.04 -10.26
C LEU A 99 -4.53 3.77 -9.04
N THR A 100 -5.32 3.10 -8.21
CA THR A 100 -5.96 3.73 -7.05
C THR A 100 -5.01 3.89 -5.87
N SER A 101 -4.32 2.82 -5.45
CA SER A 101 -3.57 2.79 -4.20
C SER A 101 -2.16 3.35 -4.31
N VAL A 102 -1.51 3.21 -5.48
CA VAL A 102 -0.13 3.71 -5.70
C VAL A 102 -0.13 5.06 -6.39
N GLU A 103 -0.96 5.19 -7.43
CA GLU A 103 -0.99 6.40 -8.24
C GLU A 103 -2.01 7.43 -7.75
N GLY A 104 -2.92 7.07 -6.83
CA GLY A 104 -3.90 7.98 -6.25
C GLY A 104 -4.97 8.47 -7.24
N PHE A 105 -5.30 7.66 -8.25
CA PHE A 105 -6.46 7.93 -9.09
C PHE A 105 -7.75 7.70 -8.30
N THR A 106 -8.75 8.55 -8.52
CA THR A 106 -10.09 8.30 -8.01
C THR A 106 -10.71 7.09 -8.72
N PRO A 107 -11.71 6.41 -8.14
CA PRO A 107 -12.41 5.32 -8.81
C PRO A 107 -12.96 5.70 -10.18
N ALA A 108 -13.46 6.93 -10.34
CA ALA A 108 -13.95 7.44 -11.61
C ALA A 108 -12.84 7.65 -12.66
N GLN A 109 -11.67 8.12 -12.24
CA GLN A 109 -10.51 8.24 -13.12
C GLN A 109 -9.97 6.86 -13.50
N THR A 110 -9.88 5.93 -12.53
CA THR A 110 -9.48 4.54 -12.77
C THR A 110 -10.40 3.85 -13.77
N ALA A 111 -11.71 4.07 -13.65
CA ALA A 111 -12.72 3.57 -14.60
C ALA A 111 -12.44 4.06 -16.03
N ARG A 112 -12.13 5.35 -16.18
CA ARG A 112 -11.76 5.92 -17.51
C ARG A 112 -10.46 5.35 -18.06
N VAL A 113 -9.43 5.16 -17.19
CA VAL A 113 -8.13 4.57 -17.59
C VAL A 113 -8.32 3.13 -18.06
N LEU A 114 -9.08 2.32 -17.30
CA LEU A 114 -9.31 0.91 -17.59
C LEU A 114 -10.37 0.66 -18.66
N GLY A 115 -11.14 1.69 -19.06
CA GLY A 115 -12.29 1.52 -19.96
C GLY A 115 -13.41 0.68 -19.33
N GLN A 116 -13.60 0.78 -18.02
CA GLN A 116 -14.59 0.04 -17.24
C GLN A 116 -15.61 0.98 -16.59
N ALA A 117 -16.73 0.43 -16.10
CA ALA A 117 -17.65 1.17 -15.27
C ALA A 117 -17.11 1.32 -13.83
N THR A 118 -17.56 2.35 -13.11
CA THR A 118 -17.03 2.65 -11.76
C THR A 118 -17.37 1.56 -10.74
N ASP A 119 -18.53 0.92 -10.86
CA ASP A 119 -18.94 -0.21 -10.04
C ASP A 119 -18.06 -1.44 -10.28
N VAL A 120 -17.64 -1.68 -11.53
CA VAL A 120 -16.67 -2.73 -11.88
C VAL A 120 -15.31 -2.45 -11.23
N VAL A 121 -14.86 -1.19 -11.21
CA VAL A 121 -13.61 -0.83 -10.52
C VAL A 121 -13.69 -1.17 -9.03
N SER A 122 -14.82 -0.93 -8.39
CA SER A 122 -15.02 -1.30 -6.98
C SER A 122 -14.92 -2.82 -6.77
N GLN A 123 -15.48 -3.61 -7.68
CA GLN A 123 -15.37 -5.07 -7.63
C GLN A 123 -13.92 -5.55 -7.85
N LEU A 124 -13.20 -4.93 -8.81
CA LEU A 124 -11.80 -5.25 -9.07
C LEU A 124 -10.89 -4.96 -7.86
N LEU A 125 -11.14 -3.86 -7.16
CA LEU A 125 -10.41 -3.52 -5.93
C LEU A 125 -10.69 -4.51 -4.81
N GLN A 126 -11.95 -4.95 -4.65
CA GLN A 126 -12.30 -5.98 -3.67
C GLN A 126 -11.67 -7.32 -4.03
N GLN A 127 -11.62 -7.66 -5.33
CA GLN A 127 -10.96 -8.87 -5.80
C GLN A 127 -9.46 -8.82 -5.53
N ALA A 128 -8.77 -7.72 -5.88
CA ALA A 128 -7.36 -7.54 -5.56
C ALA A 128 -7.07 -7.70 -4.06
N GLY A 129 -7.92 -7.09 -3.21
CA GLY A 129 -7.81 -7.23 -1.76
C GLY A 129 -7.93 -8.69 -1.29
N ARG A 130 -8.85 -9.47 -1.86
CA ARG A 130 -8.97 -10.91 -1.53
C ARG A 130 -7.77 -11.71 -2.00
N GLU A 131 -7.33 -11.51 -3.25
CA GLU A 131 -6.17 -12.21 -3.82
C GLU A 131 -4.88 -11.92 -3.03
N ILE A 132 -4.68 -10.66 -2.58
CA ILE A 132 -3.58 -10.30 -1.67
C ILE A 132 -3.71 -11.07 -0.35
N ALA A 133 -4.90 -11.06 0.26
CA ALA A 133 -5.13 -11.69 1.55
C ALA A 133 -4.89 -13.21 1.52
N GLU A 134 -5.31 -13.89 0.45
CA GLU A 134 -5.10 -15.33 0.26
C GLU A 134 -3.62 -15.72 0.19
N HIS A 135 -2.76 -14.85 -0.37
CA HIS A 135 -1.33 -15.12 -0.51
C HIS A 135 -0.48 -14.57 0.64
N VAL A 136 -1.02 -13.65 1.43
CA VAL A 136 -0.32 -12.96 2.53
C VAL A 136 -1.00 -13.23 3.87
N ALA A 137 -1.57 -14.44 4.06
CA ALA A 137 -2.06 -14.82 5.38
C ALA A 137 -0.96 -14.61 6.43
N THR A 138 -1.21 -13.76 7.42
CA THR A 138 -0.22 -13.35 8.40
C THR A 138 -0.75 -13.44 9.83
N ASP A 139 0.16 -13.47 10.78
CA ASP A 139 -0.13 -13.41 12.19
C ASP A 139 -0.29 -11.94 12.61
N VAL A 140 -1.42 -11.60 13.23
CA VAL A 140 -1.75 -10.24 13.63
C VAL A 140 -1.81 -10.14 15.16
N LEU A 141 -1.08 -9.18 15.72
CA LEU A 141 -1.21 -8.77 17.12
C LEU A 141 -2.14 -7.55 17.19
N ILE A 142 -3.14 -7.61 18.05
CA ILE A 142 -4.05 -6.50 18.33
C ILE A 142 -3.69 -5.93 19.71
N ILE A 143 -3.43 -4.63 19.79
CA ILE A 143 -3.18 -3.90 21.04
C ILE A 143 -4.37 -2.96 21.23
N GLU A 144 -5.33 -3.37 22.05
CA GLU A 144 -6.61 -2.68 22.24
C GLU A 144 -7.20 -3.11 23.58
N ASP A 145 -7.53 -2.15 24.45
CA ASP A 145 -8.07 -2.41 25.78
C ASP A 145 -9.59 -2.46 25.81
N GLU A 146 -10.28 -1.84 24.86
CA GLU A 146 -11.73 -1.87 24.72
C GLU A 146 -12.21 -3.22 24.14
N PRO A 147 -12.91 -4.08 24.92
CA PRO A 147 -13.22 -5.45 24.49
C PRO A 147 -14.07 -5.52 23.22
N LEU A 148 -14.99 -4.56 23.02
CA LEU A 148 -15.86 -4.54 21.84
C LEU A 148 -15.08 -4.19 20.59
N ILE A 149 -14.18 -3.20 20.66
CA ILE A 149 -13.32 -2.81 19.53
C ILE A 149 -12.35 -3.93 19.20
N ALA A 150 -11.73 -4.53 20.21
CA ALA A 150 -10.82 -5.67 20.03
C ALA A 150 -11.52 -6.85 19.32
N MET A 151 -12.77 -7.16 19.70
CA MET A 151 -13.58 -8.21 19.07
C MET A 151 -13.92 -7.86 17.61
N ASP A 152 -14.29 -6.62 17.34
CA ASP A 152 -14.59 -6.17 15.97
C ASP A 152 -13.36 -6.27 15.07
N LEU A 153 -12.19 -5.86 15.59
CA LEU A 153 -10.91 -5.99 14.87
C LEU A 153 -10.51 -7.45 14.67
N GLU A 154 -10.70 -8.32 15.67
CA GLU A 154 -10.43 -9.75 15.58
C GLU A 154 -11.27 -10.40 14.48
N ASN A 155 -12.59 -10.19 14.49
CA ASN A 155 -13.49 -10.70 13.46
C ASN A 155 -13.07 -10.23 12.06
N LEU A 156 -12.73 -8.95 11.93
CA LEU A 156 -12.33 -8.36 10.67
C LEU A 156 -11.01 -8.92 10.14
N VAL A 157 -10.03 -9.12 11.02
CA VAL A 157 -8.74 -9.75 10.69
C VAL A 157 -8.94 -11.20 10.23
N GLN A 158 -9.79 -11.96 10.93
CA GLN A 158 -10.12 -13.34 10.57
C GLN A 158 -10.90 -13.43 9.25
N ASP A 159 -11.85 -12.54 9.02
CA ASP A 159 -12.61 -12.44 7.75
C ASP A 159 -11.70 -12.16 6.54
N LEU A 160 -10.55 -11.52 6.75
CA LEU A 160 -9.53 -11.27 5.73
C LEU A 160 -8.58 -12.46 5.52
N GLY A 161 -8.76 -13.56 6.26
CA GLY A 161 -7.91 -14.76 6.17
C GLY A 161 -6.61 -14.68 6.98
N HIS A 162 -6.44 -13.65 7.83
CA HIS A 162 -5.31 -13.56 8.75
C HIS A 162 -5.61 -14.23 10.09
N ARG A 163 -4.57 -14.48 10.88
CA ARG A 163 -4.70 -15.13 12.18
C ARG A 163 -4.37 -14.15 13.32
N VAL A 164 -5.28 -13.92 14.24
CA VAL A 164 -4.98 -13.18 15.47
C VAL A 164 -4.16 -14.07 16.41
N VAL A 165 -2.95 -13.63 16.75
CA VAL A 165 -2.02 -14.38 17.61
C VAL A 165 -1.99 -13.88 19.04
N GLY A 166 -2.62 -12.73 19.28
CA GLY A 166 -2.79 -12.16 20.62
C GLY A 166 -3.63 -10.90 20.59
N ILE A 167 -4.35 -10.65 21.70
CA ILE A 167 -5.00 -9.39 22.00
C ILE A 167 -4.39 -8.92 23.32
N ALA A 168 -3.64 -7.80 23.26
CA ALA A 168 -2.99 -7.20 24.40
C ALA A 168 -3.75 -5.95 24.82
N ARG A 169 -3.99 -5.80 26.13
CA ARG A 169 -4.74 -4.67 26.71
C ARG A 169 -3.83 -3.66 27.40
N THR A 170 -2.56 -4.02 27.58
CA THR A 170 -1.55 -3.21 28.26
C THR A 170 -0.25 -3.23 27.47
N HIS A 171 0.60 -2.25 27.72
CA HIS A 171 1.95 -2.19 27.17
C HIS A 171 2.75 -3.50 27.43
N LYS A 172 2.70 -4.02 28.68
CA LYS A 172 3.42 -5.24 29.07
C LYS A 172 2.92 -6.46 28.30
N GLU A 173 1.60 -6.66 28.22
CA GLU A 173 0.99 -7.77 27.46
C GLU A 173 1.37 -7.71 25.97
N ALA A 174 1.45 -6.52 25.40
CA ALA A 174 1.82 -6.33 23.98
C ALA A 174 3.25 -6.82 23.70
N ILE A 175 4.21 -6.48 24.56
CA ILE A 175 5.59 -6.92 24.45
C ILE A 175 5.70 -8.43 24.62
N GLU A 176 5.08 -9.00 25.67
CA GLU A 176 5.08 -10.43 25.91
C GLU A 176 4.48 -11.22 24.74
N ALA A 177 3.35 -10.77 24.19
CA ALA A 177 2.70 -11.38 23.03
C ALA A 177 3.58 -11.33 21.79
N ALA A 178 4.19 -10.17 21.50
CA ALA A 178 5.06 -9.98 20.36
C ALA A 178 6.34 -10.81 20.42
N GLN A 179 6.89 -11.01 21.63
CA GLN A 179 8.06 -11.87 21.86
C GLN A 179 7.73 -13.37 21.71
N LEU A 180 6.55 -13.78 22.18
CA LEU A 180 6.09 -15.17 22.11
C LEU A 180 5.82 -15.62 20.68
N LYS A 181 5.14 -14.76 19.92
CA LYS A 181 4.80 -15.02 18.52
C LYS A 181 5.05 -13.75 17.73
N ARG A 182 6.14 -13.70 16.99
CA ARG A 182 6.47 -12.55 16.14
C ARG A 182 5.35 -12.30 15.14
N PRO A 183 4.53 -11.24 15.31
CA PRO A 183 3.47 -10.93 14.36
C PRO A 183 4.04 -10.40 13.05
N GLY A 184 3.30 -10.61 11.94
CA GLY A 184 3.59 -10.00 10.66
C GLY A 184 2.82 -8.69 10.43
N LEU A 185 1.91 -8.32 11.37
CA LEU A 185 1.19 -7.06 11.41
C LEU A 185 0.78 -6.73 12.85
N ILE A 186 0.82 -5.47 13.22
CA ILE A 186 0.30 -4.97 14.50
C ILE A 186 -0.81 -3.95 14.22
N LEU A 187 -1.97 -4.14 14.86
CA LEU A 187 -3.03 -3.12 14.97
C LEU A 187 -2.96 -2.57 16.40
N ALA A 188 -2.73 -1.26 16.57
CA ALA A 188 -2.47 -0.70 17.90
C ALA A 188 -3.28 0.55 18.20
N ASP A 189 -4.06 0.53 19.29
CA ASP A 189 -4.50 1.78 19.90
C ASP A 189 -3.30 2.46 20.58
N ILE A 190 -3.33 3.78 20.58
CA ILE A 190 -2.29 4.61 21.20
C ILE A 190 -2.49 4.70 22.71
N GLN A 191 -3.75 4.78 23.17
CA GLN A 191 -4.11 4.96 24.58
C GLN A 191 -4.78 3.70 25.12
N LEU A 192 -4.24 3.17 26.20
CA LEU A 192 -4.78 2.01 26.89
C LEU A 192 -5.37 2.42 28.26
N ALA A 193 -6.40 1.70 28.72
CA ALA A 193 -7.18 2.07 29.91
C ALA A 193 -6.37 2.07 31.21
N ASP A 194 -5.30 1.28 31.29
CA ASP A 194 -4.41 1.27 32.44
C ASP A 194 -3.47 2.49 32.51
N GLY A 195 -3.60 3.42 31.56
CA GLY A 195 -2.75 4.59 31.41
C GLY A 195 -1.43 4.33 30.71
N SER A 196 -1.17 3.09 30.30
CA SER A 196 -0.01 2.76 29.45
C SER A 196 -0.25 3.19 28.00
N SER A 197 0.82 3.19 27.20
CA SER A 197 0.80 3.65 25.81
C SER A 197 1.07 2.51 24.85
N GLY A 198 0.11 2.26 23.95
CA GLY A 198 0.34 1.34 22.82
C GLY A 198 1.43 1.83 21.88
N LEU A 199 1.59 3.16 21.73
CA LEU A 199 2.71 3.72 20.96
C LEU A 199 4.06 3.36 21.56
N GLU A 200 4.21 3.44 22.88
CA GLU A 200 5.45 3.03 23.57
C GLU A 200 5.70 1.53 23.43
N ALA A 201 4.66 0.71 23.55
CA ALA A 201 4.75 -0.74 23.32
C ALA A 201 5.25 -1.07 21.91
N VAL A 202 4.66 -0.42 20.91
CA VAL A 202 5.07 -0.57 19.50
C VAL A 202 6.53 -0.16 19.30
N ASN A 203 6.95 0.98 19.87
CA ASN A 203 8.33 1.45 19.75
C ASN A 203 9.32 0.45 20.37
N GLU A 204 8.98 -0.16 21.50
CA GLU A 204 9.81 -1.18 22.15
C GLU A 204 9.87 -2.48 21.33
N ILE A 205 8.75 -2.92 20.76
CA ILE A 205 8.68 -4.08 19.85
C ILE A 205 9.58 -3.86 18.63
N LEU A 206 9.56 -2.66 18.02
CA LEU A 206 10.35 -2.33 16.84
C LEU A 206 11.86 -2.29 17.07
N VAL A 207 12.31 -2.20 18.33
CA VAL A 207 13.74 -2.41 18.65
C VAL A 207 14.17 -3.86 18.39
N GLY A 208 13.27 -4.82 18.57
CA GLY A 208 13.56 -6.24 18.41
C GLY A 208 13.42 -6.77 16.98
N PHE A 209 12.46 -6.28 16.23
CA PHE A 209 12.20 -6.68 14.83
C PHE A 209 11.30 -5.68 14.11
N GLU A 210 11.41 -5.66 12.78
CA GLU A 210 10.57 -4.80 11.94
C GLU A 210 9.23 -5.49 11.62
N VAL A 211 8.14 -4.74 11.74
CA VAL A 211 6.79 -5.20 11.44
C VAL A 211 5.92 -4.03 10.99
N PRO A 212 5.04 -4.19 10.00
CA PRO A 212 4.04 -3.18 9.65
C PRO A 212 3.11 -2.90 10.82
N ILE A 213 2.75 -1.62 11.00
CA ILE A 213 1.89 -1.19 12.10
C ILE A 213 0.79 -0.27 11.54
N ILE A 214 -0.44 -0.51 11.98
CA ILE A 214 -1.57 0.38 11.78
C ILE A 214 -1.99 0.90 13.15
N PHE A 215 -1.83 2.20 13.36
CA PHE A 215 -2.36 2.84 14.56
C PHE A 215 -3.85 3.15 14.39
N ILE A 216 -4.62 2.85 15.43
CA ILE A 216 -6.07 3.06 15.47
C ILE A 216 -6.36 3.90 16.71
N THR A 217 -6.81 5.17 16.55
CA THR A 217 -6.94 6.08 17.68
C THR A 217 -8.09 7.06 17.55
N ALA A 218 -8.63 7.52 18.67
CA ALA A 218 -9.56 8.63 18.72
C ALA A 218 -8.86 10.01 18.63
N PHE A 219 -7.53 10.06 18.78
CA PHE A 219 -6.75 11.30 18.87
C PHE A 219 -5.58 11.34 17.88
N PRO A 220 -5.87 11.39 16.56
CA PRO A 220 -4.83 11.34 15.51
C PRO A 220 -3.84 12.52 15.60
N GLU A 221 -4.27 13.67 16.11
CA GLU A 221 -3.44 14.87 16.27
C GLU A 221 -2.22 14.65 17.17
N ARG A 222 -2.26 13.66 18.06
CA ARG A 222 -1.12 13.31 18.91
C ARG A 222 0.05 12.68 18.15
N LEU A 223 -0.22 12.10 17.00
CA LEU A 223 0.77 11.50 16.11
C LEU A 223 1.12 12.42 14.94
N LEU A 224 0.18 13.24 14.48
CA LEU A 224 0.34 14.15 13.33
C LEU A 224 0.83 15.53 13.78
N THR A 225 2.00 15.57 14.42
CA THR A 225 2.55 16.80 15.00
C THR A 225 3.54 17.52 14.08
N GLY A 226 4.00 16.88 13.00
CA GLY A 226 5.08 17.38 12.15
C GLY A 226 6.46 17.46 12.83
N ALA A 227 6.53 17.20 14.14
CA ALA A 227 7.77 17.31 14.93
C ALA A 227 8.59 16.01 14.96
N ARG A 228 7.97 14.89 14.60
CA ARG A 228 8.58 13.55 14.58
C ARG A 228 8.14 12.81 13.31
N ALA A 229 8.80 11.69 13.00
CA ALA A 229 8.34 10.81 11.94
C ALA A 229 6.92 10.31 12.25
N GLU A 230 6.01 10.52 11.30
CA GLU A 230 4.60 10.17 11.45
C GLU A 230 4.37 8.73 10.97
N PRO A 231 3.40 8.00 11.56
CA PRO A 231 3.10 6.64 11.13
C PRO A 231 2.57 6.63 9.70
N THR A 232 3.00 5.64 8.91
CA THR A 232 2.54 5.46 7.53
C THR A 232 1.06 5.10 7.45
N PHE A 233 0.56 4.36 8.46
CA PHE A 233 -0.83 3.91 8.52
C PHE A 233 -1.46 4.34 9.83
N LEU A 234 -2.47 5.21 9.72
CA LEU A 234 -3.22 5.76 10.82
C LEU A 234 -4.72 5.71 10.51
N LEU A 235 -5.50 5.22 11.45
CA LEU A 235 -6.94 5.11 11.39
C LEU A 235 -7.58 5.83 12.58
N THR A 236 -8.58 6.66 12.32
CA THR A 236 -9.28 7.40 13.37
C THR A 236 -10.53 6.65 13.82
N LYS A 237 -10.73 6.52 15.15
CA LYS A 237 -11.98 6.03 15.74
C LYS A 237 -13.04 7.15 15.72
N PRO A 238 -14.33 6.86 15.39
CA PRO A 238 -14.85 5.58 14.93
C PRO A 238 -14.45 5.31 13.48
N PHE A 239 -14.19 4.05 13.14
CA PHE A 239 -13.72 3.66 11.82
C PHE A 239 -14.75 2.86 11.02
N ASP A 240 -14.66 2.97 9.71
CA ASP A 240 -15.40 2.12 8.77
C ASP A 240 -14.64 0.82 8.55
N THR A 241 -15.33 -0.30 8.56
CA THR A 241 -14.77 -1.65 8.35
C THR A 241 -14.01 -1.78 7.03
N ASN A 242 -14.51 -1.13 5.95
CA ASN A 242 -13.85 -1.19 4.65
C ASN A 242 -12.52 -0.42 4.65
N MET A 243 -12.45 0.67 5.44
CA MET A 243 -11.21 1.43 5.59
C MET A 243 -10.14 0.61 6.32
N VAL A 244 -10.52 -0.11 7.39
CA VAL A 244 -9.58 -1.03 8.08
C VAL A 244 -9.10 -2.13 7.13
N ARG A 245 -10.01 -2.75 6.37
CA ARG A 245 -9.67 -3.76 5.34
C ARG A 245 -8.67 -3.23 4.33
N ALA A 246 -8.91 -2.03 3.80
CA ALA A 246 -8.02 -1.40 2.84
C ALA A 246 -6.63 -1.11 3.42
N LEU A 247 -6.55 -0.61 4.67
CA LEU A 247 -5.29 -0.33 5.34
C LEU A 247 -4.50 -1.60 5.66
N ILE A 248 -5.15 -2.68 6.12
CA ILE A 248 -4.51 -3.98 6.34
C ILE A 248 -3.90 -4.48 5.03
N SER A 249 -4.70 -4.50 3.94
CA SER A 249 -4.21 -4.91 2.62
C SER A 249 -3.03 -4.06 2.15
N GLN A 250 -3.08 -2.74 2.33
CA GLN A 250 -1.99 -1.84 1.96
C GLN A 250 -0.73 -2.08 2.81
N ALA A 251 -0.88 -2.21 4.13
CA ALA A 251 0.25 -2.41 5.04
C ALA A 251 0.99 -3.72 4.74
N LEU A 252 0.26 -4.80 4.49
CA LEU A 252 0.84 -6.10 4.15
C LEU A 252 1.42 -6.12 2.74
N PHE A 253 0.75 -5.47 1.79
CA PHE A 253 1.20 -5.42 0.40
C PHE A 253 2.55 -4.73 0.24
N PHE A 254 2.71 -3.54 0.83
CA PHE A 254 3.92 -2.76 0.65
C PHE A 254 5.05 -3.19 1.60
N GLY A 255 4.75 -4.03 2.62
CA GLY A 255 5.73 -4.40 3.64
C GLY A 255 6.37 -3.15 4.26
N THR A 256 5.62 -2.03 4.29
CA THR A 256 6.17 -0.72 4.64
C THR A 256 6.52 -0.76 6.11
N ARG A 257 7.81 -0.69 6.37
CA ARG A 257 8.41 -0.52 7.68
C ARG A 257 7.79 0.73 8.29
N ALA A 258 7.00 0.59 9.33
CA ALA A 258 6.70 1.72 10.18
C ALA A 258 8.04 2.12 10.80
N THR A 259 8.65 3.18 10.28
CA THR A 259 9.77 3.81 10.97
C THR A 259 9.23 4.33 12.28
N ALA A 260 9.73 3.76 13.39
CA ALA A 260 9.40 4.27 14.71
C ALA A 260 9.68 5.79 14.73
N PRO A 261 8.72 6.60 15.19
CA PRO A 261 8.96 8.04 15.30
C PRO A 261 10.18 8.27 16.21
N GLY A 262 11.33 8.60 15.62
CA GLY A 262 12.53 8.98 16.38
C GLY A 262 13.87 8.33 16.01
N GLN A 263 13.96 7.32 15.14
CA GLN A 263 15.24 6.63 14.86
C GLN A 263 16.05 7.14 13.66
N SER A 264 15.62 8.15 12.90
CA SER A 264 16.36 8.60 11.71
C SER A 264 17.58 9.52 11.98
N TYR A 265 18.04 9.70 13.23
CA TYR A 265 19.12 10.65 13.54
C TYR A 265 20.46 10.04 14.01
N ALA A 266 20.58 8.72 14.06
CA ALA A 266 21.81 8.08 14.55
C ALA A 266 22.83 7.65 13.47
N ALA A 267 22.42 7.56 12.20
CA ALA A 267 23.27 7.00 11.14
C ALA A 267 24.23 8.00 10.45
N SER A 268 24.10 9.31 10.68
CA SER A 268 24.91 10.33 9.97
C SER A 268 26.08 10.92 10.75
N ARG A 269 26.45 10.40 11.94
CA ARG A 269 27.54 10.93 12.76
C ARG A 269 28.84 10.13 12.76
N HIS A 270 28.97 9.01 12.01
CA HIS A 270 30.19 8.19 12.00
C HIS A 270 30.94 8.20 10.66
N ALA A 271 30.69 9.19 9.79
CA ALA A 271 31.43 9.35 8.53
C ALA A 271 32.18 10.68 8.44
N ARG A 272 32.76 11.19 9.54
CA ARG A 272 33.79 12.25 9.52
C ARG A 272 34.64 12.17 10.80
N THR A 273 35.62 11.35 10.78
CA THR A 273 36.95 11.52 11.39
C THR A 273 37.97 10.79 10.55
#